data_30dbecce7fd4dae4dec57e50a5a89a1d
#
_entry.id   30dbecce7fd4dae4dec57e50a5a89a1d
#
_cell.length_a   1.000
_cell.length_b   1.000
_cell.length_c   1.000
_cell.angle_alpha   90.00
_cell.angle_beta   90.00
_cell.angle_gamma   90.00
#
_symmetry.space_group_name_H-M   'P 1'
#
loop_
_entity.id
_entity.type
_entity.pdbx_description
1 polymer ?
#
loop_
_entity_poly.entity_id
_entity_poly.type
_entity_poly.pdbx_seq_one_letter_code
_entity_poly.pdbx_strand_id
1 'polypeptide(L)'
;MENPVVAGVLVALIVPFLGNTLGAALVFLMRHGMSERFTKALLGFAAGVMIAASVWSLITPALEAAEGGPVPAWAPAAVGFLGGMLLLLAIDHFTPHLHVGSDEPEGPVTTLKKPTMMLFALAIHNLPEGMAVGVVLAGFLAGDPTITLASVVALSLGIAIQNVPEGAIVSLPLATNGLTRPRAFLAGTLCGAVEPLGATIMVAITGLVTPLLPVVLAFAAGAMMYVVTEELIPQTQQGRHTNIGTIGVAFGFVLMMVLDVALG
;
A
#
# COMPACT_ATOMS: atom_id res chain seq x y z
N MET A 1 -9.48 -25.55 16.88
CA MET A 1 -9.33 -24.07 16.89
C MET A 1 -7.98 -23.79 16.24
N GLU A 2 -7.98 -23.12 15.11
CA GLU A 2 -6.74 -22.74 14.45
C GLU A 2 -5.95 -21.79 15.35
N ASN A 3 -4.63 -21.92 15.34
CA ASN A 3 -3.76 -21.07 16.14
C ASN A 3 -3.89 -19.62 15.61
N PRO A 4 -4.34 -18.63 16.42
CA PRO A 4 -4.56 -17.25 15.98
C PRO A 4 -3.28 -16.59 15.44
N VAL A 5 -2.12 -17.00 15.91
CA VAL A 5 -0.82 -16.55 15.40
C VAL A 5 -0.62 -16.99 13.95
N VAL A 6 -0.88 -18.28 13.66
CA VAL A 6 -0.75 -18.81 12.29
C VAL A 6 -1.75 -18.13 11.36
N ALA A 7 -3.00 -17.92 11.82
CA ALA A 7 -4.01 -17.22 11.05
C ALA A 7 -3.57 -15.77 10.73
N GLY A 8 -3.08 -15.03 11.71
CA GLY A 8 -2.58 -13.66 11.55
C GLY A 8 -1.44 -13.59 10.53
N VAL A 9 -0.44 -14.47 10.65
CA VAL A 9 0.69 -14.54 9.72
C VAL A 9 0.22 -14.84 8.30
N LEU A 10 -0.64 -15.84 8.11
CA LEU A 10 -1.14 -16.20 6.78
C LEU A 10 -1.97 -15.09 6.16
N VAL A 11 -2.85 -14.46 6.91
CA VAL A 11 -3.67 -13.34 6.43
C VAL A 11 -2.78 -12.17 6.01
N ALA A 12 -1.86 -11.75 6.87
CA ALA A 12 -0.98 -10.61 6.63
C ALA A 12 -0.08 -10.80 5.40
N LEU A 13 0.48 -11.99 5.20
CA LEU A 13 1.43 -12.25 4.11
C LEU A 13 0.75 -12.60 2.78
N ILE A 14 -0.41 -13.24 2.82
CA ILE A 14 -1.01 -13.82 1.61
C ILE A 14 -2.15 -12.95 1.07
N VAL A 15 -3.00 -12.41 1.92
CA VAL A 15 -4.25 -11.77 1.48
C VAL A 15 -4.01 -10.51 0.64
N PRO A 16 -3.13 -9.56 1.02
CA PRO A 16 -2.79 -8.42 0.17
C PRO A 16 -2.20 -8.83 -1.18
N PHE A 17 -1.23 -9.72 -1.18
CA PHE A 17 -0.61 -10.26 -2.39
C PHE A 17 -1.61 -10.95 -3.33
N LEU A 18 -2.60 -11.68 -2.78
CA LEU A 18 -3.68 -12.27 -3.59
C LEU A 18 -4.54 -11.20 -4.25
N GLY A 19 -4.81 -10.07 -3.57
CA GLY A 19 -5.52 -8.94 -4.14
C GLY A 19 -4.83 -8.43 -5.41
N ASN A 20 -3.54 -8.14 -5.32
CA ASN A 20 -2.73 -7.71 -6.46
C ASN A 20 -2.68 -8.77 -7.58
N THR A 21 -2.51 -10.04 -7.23
CA THR A 21 -2.49 -11.15 -8.19
C THR A 21 -3.83 -11.28 -8.92
N LEU A 22 -4.96 -11.16 -8.22
CA LEU A 22 -6.30 -11.18 -8.83
C LEU A 22 -6.49 -9.99 -9.77
N GLY A 23 -6.02 -8.81 -9.38
CA GLY A 23 -6.00 -7.63 -10.23
C GLY A 23 -5.19 -7.85 -11.50
N ALA A 24 -3.97 -8.34 -11.36
CA ALA A 24 -3.11 -8.69 -12.50
C ALA A 24 -3.75 -9.72 -13.43
N ALA A 25 -4.53 -10.67 -12.91
CA ALA A 25 -5.22 -11.69 -13.70
C ALA A 25 -6.33 -11.13 -14.62
N LEU A 26 -6.80 -9.90 -14.39
CA LEU A 26 -7.78 -9.25 -15.27
C LEU A 26 -7.24 -9.06 -16.69
N VAL A 27 -5.94 -9.10 -16.91
CA VAL A 27 -5.32 -9.10 -18.25
C VAL A 27 -5.78 -10.26 -19.13
N PHE A 28 -6.22 -11.37 -18.56
CA PHE A 28 -6.74 -12.51 -19.32
C PHE A 28 -8.21 -12.31 -19.76
N LEU A 29 -8.97 -11.52 -19.01
CA LEU A 29 -10.39 -11.26 -19.24
C LEU A 29 -10.61 -10.02 -20.11
N MET A 30 -9.84 -8.96 -19.87
CA MET A 30 -9.99 -7.70 -20.60
C MET A 30 -9.15 -7.70 -21.87
N ARG A 31 -9.82 -7.47 -23.03
CA ARG A 31 -9.15 -7.41 -24.34
C ARG A 31 -8.64 -6.01 -24.69
N HIS A 32 -9.24 -5.00 -24.12
CA HIS A 32 -8.90 -3.60 -24.29
C HIS A 32 -8.51 -3.04 -22.93
N GLY A 33 -7.62 -2.07 -22.90
CA GLY A 33 -7.27 -1.37 -21.66
C GLY A 33 -8.50 -0.77 -20.96
N MET A 34 -8.34 -0.38 -19.69
CA MET A 34 -9.38 0.30 -18.94
C MET A 34 -9.64 1.70 -19.52
N SER A 35 -10.89 2.18 -19.43
CA SER A 35 -11.17 3.56 -19.78
C SER A 35 -10.55 4.52 -18.77
N GLU A 36 -10.13 5.71 -19.21
CA GLU A 36 -9.55 6.74 -18.34
C GLU A 36 -10.41 7.03 -17.10
N ARG A 37 -11.74 7.12 -17.28
CA ARG A 37 -12.67 7.36 -16.17
C ARG A 37 -12.66 6.22 -15.15
N PHE A 38 -12.61 4.98 -15.61
CA PHE A 38 -12.61 3.82 -14.74
C PHE A 38 -11.28 3.72 -13.99
N THR A 39 -10.15 3.98 -14.65
CA THR A 39 -8.84 4.04 -14.01
C THR A 39 -8.80 5.11 -12.92
N LYS A 40 -9.30 6.33 -13.19
CA LYS A 40 -9.39 7.40 -12.18
C LYS A 40 -10.26 7.02 -10.98
N ALA A 41 -11.39 6.31 -11.22
CA ALA A 41 -12.23 5.83 -10.13
C ALA A 41 -11.50 4.83 -9.23
N LEU A 42 -10.77 3.89 -9.84
CA LEU A 42 -10.01 2.87 -9.13
C LEU A 42 -8.81 3.44 -8.37
N LEU A 43 -8.04 4.35 -8.98
CA LEU A 43 -6.94 5.05 -8.31
C LEU A 43 -7.45 5.89 -7.13
N GLY A 44 -8.56 6.61 -7.33
CA GLY A 44 -9.19 7.35 -6.23
C GLY A 44 -9.65 6.42 -5.11
N PHE A 45 -10.25 5.28 -5.46
CA PHE A 45 -10.68 4.29 -4.48
C PHE A 45 -9.49 3.75 -3.66
N ALA A 46 -8.39 3.37 -4.32
CA ALA A 46 -7.18 2.93 -3.65
C ALA A 46 -6.62 4.03 -2.71
N ALA A 47 -6.51 5.27 -3.20
CA ALA A 47 -6.09 6.40 -2.38
C ALA A 47 -6.98 6.59 -1.13
N GLY A 48 -8.30 6.45 -1.27
CA GLY A 48 -9.25 6.53 -0.15
C GLY A 48 -9.04 5.45 0.90
N VAL A 49 -8.85 4.20 0.46
CA VAL A 49 -8.53 3.07 1.35
C VAL A 49 -7.23 3.33 2.11
N MET A 50 -6.16 3.74 1.40
CA MET A 50 -4.86 4.01 2.02
C MET A 50 -4.91 5.16 3.03
N ILE A 51 -5.65 6.25 2.74
CA ILE A 51 -5.84 7.36 3.71
C ILE A 51 -6.51 6.86 4.98
N ALA A 52 -7.59 6.11 4.85
CA ALA A 52 -8.32 5.58 6.00
C ALA A 52 -7.47 4.59 6.81
N ALA A 53 -6.79 3.65 6.15
CA ALA A 53 -5.86 2.71 6.79
C ALA A 53 -4.73 3.45 7.54
N SER A 54 -4.15 4.49 6.92
CA SER A 54 -3.13 5.31 7.58
C SER A 54 -3.62 5.93 8.88
N VAL A 55 -4.89 6.35 8.93
CA VAL A 55 -5.46 6.96 10.14
C VAL A 55 -5.84 5.91 11.18
N TRP A 56 -6.72 4.97 10.84
CA TRP A 56 -7.32 4.05 11.83
C TRP A 56 -6.41 2.86 12.16
N SER A 57 -5.79 2.24 11.15
CA SER A 57 -4.96 1.05 11.39
C SER A 57 -3.53 1.37 11.84
N LEU A 58 -3.04 2.61 11.65
CA LEU A 58 -1.64 2.96 11.93
C LEU A 58 -1.47 4.14 12.88
N ILE A 59 -2.03 5.33 12.56
CA ILE A 59 -1.82 6.53 13.41
C ILE A 59 -2.57 6.40 14.74
N THR A 60 -3.81 5.93 14.73
CA THR A 60 -4.59 5.76 15.97
C THR A 60 -3.91 4.78 16.93
N PRO A 61 -3.55 3.55 16.52
CA PRO A 61 -2.80 2.64 17.40
C PRO A 61 -1.42 3.19 17.80
N ALA A 62 -0.75 3.96 16.94
CA ALA A 62 0.51 4.60 17.29
C ALA A 62 0.37 5.61 18.44
N LEU A 63 -0.71 6.40 18.44
CA LEU A 63 -1.01 7.35 19.51
C LEU A 63 -1.37 6.61 20.80
N GLU A 64 -2.22 5.58 20.72
CA GLU A 64 -2.63 4.76 21.85
C GLU A 64 -1.45 4.03 22.51
N ALA A 65 -0.58 3.41 21.69
CA ALA A 65 0.63 2.74 22.18
C ALA A 65 1.66 3.70 22.79
N ALA A 66 1.59 4.99 22.50
CA ALA A 66 2.45 6.02 23.09
C ALA A 66 1.87 6.66 24.35
N GLU A 67 0.62 6.35 24.74
CA GLU A 67 -0.01 6.92 25.94
C GLU A 67 0.72 6.50 27.22
N GLY A 68 0.86 7.46 28.13
CA GLY A 68 1.59 7.23 29.40
C GLY A 68 3.11 7.16 29.28
N GLY A 69 3.65 7.34 28.07
CA GLY A 69 5.10 7.39 27.82
C GLY A 69 5.76 8.67 28.36
N PRO A 70 7.11 8.76 28.25
CA PRO A 70 7.90 9.88 28.79
C PRO A 70 7.73 11.19 28.00
N VAL A 71 7.13 11.15 26.82
CA VAL A 71 6.83 12.30 25.95
C VAL A 71 5.37 12.28 25.53
N PRO A 72 4.80 13.43 25.11
CA PRO A 72 3.42 13.45 24.59
C PRO A 72 3.25 12.46 23.42
N ALA A 73 2.12 11.74 23.38
CA ALA A 73 1.86 10.65 22.41
C ALA A 73 2.01 11.09 20.94
N TRP A 74 1.65 12.34 20.63
CA TRP A 74 1.83 12.89 19.28
C TRP A 74 3.30 13.00 18.83
N ALA A 75 4.26 13.08 19.76
CA ALA A 75 5.66 13.33 19.40
C ALA A 75 6.30 12.13 18.67
N PRO A 76 6.26 10.88 19.18
CA PRO A 76 6.75 9.73 18.44
C PRO A 76 5.96 9.49 17.13
N ALA A 77 4.64 9.74 17.14
CA ALA A 77 3.84 9.61 15.93
C ALA A 77 4.24 10.64 14.85
N ALA A 78 4.45 11.90 15.22
CA ALA A 78 4.90 12.94 14.28
C ALA A 78 6.30 12.63 13.70
N VAL A 79 7.25 12.20 14.55
CA VAL A 79 8.59 11.82 14.11
C VAL A 79 8.53 10.62 13.15
N GLY A 80 7.76 9.61 13.50
CA GLY A 80 7.57 8.43 12.64
C GLY A 80 6.97 8.81 11.29
N PHE A 81 5.86 9.53 11.29
CA PHE A 81 5.15 9.94 10.09
C PHE A 81 6.06 10.74 9.12
N LEU A 82 6.73 11.76 9.63
CA LEU A 82 7.68 12.55 8.82
C LEU A 82 8.85 11.68 8.33
N GLY A 83 9.36 10.78 9.17
CA GLY A 83 10.40 9.84 8.79
C GLY A 83 10.00 8.93 7.63
N GLY A 84 8.76 8.41 7.65
CA GLY A 84 8.20 7.59 6.56
C GLY A 84 8.06 8.37 5.26
N MET A 85 7.49 9.57 5.30
CA MET A 85 7.41 10.46 4.14
C MET A 85 8.78 10.79 3.55
N LEU A 86 9.75 11.13 4.39
CA LEU A 86 11.10 11.50 3.95
C LEU A 86 11.87 10.28 3.38
N LEU A 87 11.66 9.08 3.92
CA LEU A 87 12.26 7.88 3.36
C LEU A 87 11.73 7.64 1.94
N LEU A 88 10.41 7.68 1.75
CA LEU A 88 9.82 7.44 0.44
C LEU A 88 10.24 8.53 -0.55
N LEU A 89 10.24 9.80 -0.16
CA LEU A 89 10.79 10.89 -0.96
C LEU A 89 12.24 10.62 -1.38
N ALA A 90 13.07 10.10 -0.47
CA ALA A 90 14.46 9.76 -0.78
C ALA A 90 14.54 8.57 -1.75
N ILE A 91 13.78 7.49 -1.51
CA ILE A 91 13.74 6.33 -2.42
C ILE A 91 13.30 6.76 -3.82
N ASP A 92 12.23 7.54 -3.91
CA ASP A 92 11.69 8.09 -5.13
C ASP A 92 12.74 8.92 -5.90
N HIS A 93 13.38 9.85 -5.20
CA HIS A 93 14.43 10.70 -5.79
C HIS A 93 15.65 9.91 -6.30
N PHE A 94 16.05 8.83 -5.63
CA PHE A 94 17.24 8.05 -5.99
C PHE A 94 16.97 6.81 -6.84
N THR A 95 15.72 6.49 -7.10
CA THR A 95 15.35 5.31 -7.91
C THR A 95 14.88 5.76 -9.29
N PRO A 96 15.49 5.28 -10.39
CA PRO A 96 14.99 5.58 -11.74
C PRO A 96 13.66 4.84 -11.96
N HIS A 97 12.57 5.59 -12.09
CA HIS A 97 11.22 5.03 -12.23
C HIS A 97 10.37 5.82 -13.23
N LEU A 98 9.22 5.28 -13.59
CA LEU A 98 8.28 5.89 -14.55
C LEU A 98 6.86 5.59 -14.10
N HIS A 99 6.08 6.64 -13.84
CA HIS A 99 4.69 6.51 -13.48
C HIS A 99 3.82 6.02 -14.63
N VAL A 100 2.76 5.29 -14.31
CA VAL A 100 1.80 4.80 -15.32
C VAL A 100 1.12 5.99 -15.98
N GLY A 101 1.22 6.04 -17.32
CA GLY A 101 0.64 7.14 -18.11
C GLY A 101 1.55 8.36 -18.28
N SER A 102 2.75 8.38 -17.70
CA SER A 102 3.79 9.37 -17.95
C SER A 102 4.74 8.90 -19.06
N ASP A 103 5.30 9.86 -19.79
CA ASP A 103 6.39 9.65 -20.73
C ASP A 103 7.73 10.20 -20.20
N GLU A 104 7.72 10.90 -19.08
CA GLU A 104 8.88 11.53 -18.45
C GLU A 104 9.36 10.65 -17.29
N PRO A 105 10.56 10.02 -17.40
CA PRO A 105 11.17 9.26 -16.31
C PRO A 105 11.60 10.20 -15.18
N GLU A 106 11.46 9.72 -13.96
CA GLU A 106 11.92 10.39 -12.75
C GLU A 106 13.13 9.69 -12.14
N GLY A 107 13.82 10.38 -11.23
CA GLY A 107 15.06 9.88 -10.62
C GLY A 107 16.29 10.01 -11.50
N PRO A 108 17.37 9.26 -11.20
CA PRO A 108 18.64 9.32 -11.93
C PRO A 108 18.51 8.88 -13.39
N VAL A 109 19.27 9.52 -14.28
CA VAL A 109 19.34 9.15 -15.70
C VAL A 109 19.76 7.68 -15.84
N THR A 110 18.99 6.91 -16.60
CA THR A 110 19.17 5.46 -16.73
C THR A 110 18.99 5.00 -18.16
N THR A 111 19.57 3.83 -18.47
CA THR A 111 19.36 3.10 -19.73
C THR A 111 18.26 2.03 -19.61
N LEU A 112 17.56 1.96 -18.48
CA LEU A 112 16.49 1.01 -18.26
C LEU A 112 15.32 1.26 -19.23
N LYS A 113 14.67 0.18 -19.63
CA LYS A 113 13.48 0.25 -20.50
C LYS A 113 12.26 0.72 -19.71
N LYS A 114 11.33 1.44 -20.37
CA LYS A 114 10.09 1.92 -19.77
C LYS A 114 9.37 0.87 -18.91
N PRO A 115 9.14 -0.40 -19.36
CA PRO A 115 8.49 -1.39 -18.51
C PRO A 115 9.21 -1.67 -17.19
N THR A 116 10.55 -1.68 -17.19
CA THR A 116 11.33 -1.91 -15.96
C THR A 116 11.20 -0.74 -14.99
N MET A 117 11.21 0.50 -15.49
CA MET A 117 11.01 1.69 -14.65
C MET A 117 9.59 1.73 -14.06
N MET A 118 8.57 1.32 -14.81
CA MET A 118 7.20 1.18 -14.29
C MET A 118 7.12 0.12 -13.17
N LEU A 119 7.86 -0.98 -13.29
CA LEU A 119 7.92 -2.00 -12.23
C LEU A 119 8.60 -1.46 -10.96
N PHE A 120 9.60 -0.58 -11.09
CA PHE A 120 10.22 0.08 -9.93
C PHE A 120 9.27 1.05 -9.25
N ALA A 121 8.55 1.89 -10.00
CA ALA A 121 7.52 2.76 -9.44
C ALA A 121 6.56 1.96 -8.56
N LEU A 122 6.04 0.85 -9.10
CA LEU A 122 5.11 -0.01 -8.36
C LEU A 122 5.72 -0.70 -7.14
N ALA A 123 6.98 -1.14 -7.24
CA ALA A 123 7.66 -1.74 -6.09
C ALA A 123 7.83 -0.71 -4.95
N ILE A 124 8.04 0.58 -5.29
CA ILE A 124 8.09 1.68 -4.32
C ILE A 124 6.73 1.85 -3.64
N HIS A 125 5.61 1.70 -4.37
CA HIS A 125 4.25 1.77 -3.83
C HIS A 125 3.95 0.62 -2.87
N ASN A 126 4.21 -0.60 -3.28
CA ASN A 126 3.84 -1.80 -2.54
C ASN A 126 4.70 -2.00 -1.27
N LEU A 127 5.87 -1.35 -1.19
CA LEU A 127 6.74 -1.45 -0.02
C LEU A 127 6.08 -0.89 1.26
N PRO A 128 5.53 0.34 1.27
CA PRO A 128 4.79 0.88 2.42
C PRO A 128 3.60 0.01 2.86
N GLU A 129 2.89 -0.59 1.93
CA GLU A 129 1.75 -1.46 2.21
C GLU A 129 2.19 -2.74 2.94
N GLY A 130 3.23 -3.39 2.42
CA GLY A 130 3.84 -4.52 3.09
C GLY A 130 4.38 -4.17 4.47
N MET A 131 5.03 -3.01 4.61
CA MET A 131 5.51 -2.53 5.91
C MET A 131 4.34 -2.26 6.88
N ALA A 132 3.24 -1.65 6.43
CA ALA A 132 2.07 -1.37 7.24
C ALA A 132 1.46 -2.66 7.81
N VAL A 133 1.19 -3.65 6.95
CA VAL A 133 0.69 -4.96 7.39
C VAL A 133 1.69 -5.65 8.32
N GLY A 134 2.98 -5.58 7.99
CA GLY A 134 4.04 -6.21 8.77
C GLY A 134 4.21 -5.62 10.15
N VAL A 135 4.10 -4.30 10.32
CA VAL A 135 4.24 -3.68 11.65
C VAL A 135 3.03 -3.94 12.53
N VAL A 136 1.81 -3.95 11.98
CA VAL A 136 0.60 -4.32 12.71
C VAL A 136 0.66 -5.80 13.11
N LEU A 137 1.09 -6.69 12.22
CA LEU A 137 1.33 -8.09 12.56
C LEU A 137 2.42 -8.24 13.65
N ALA A 138 3.52 -7.49 13.57
CA ALA A 138 4.58 -7.52 14.58
C ALA A 138 4.08 -7.08 15.97
N GLY A 139 3.25 -6.03 16.04
CA GLY A 139 2.60 -5.60 17.28
C GLY A 139 1.66 -6.68 17.85
N PHE A 140 0.83 -7.30 17.00
CA PHE A 140 -0.01 -8.43 17.41
C PHE A 140 0.80 -9.60 17.95
N LEU A 141 1.87 -10.00 17.26
CA LEU A 141 2.76 -11.10 17.69
C LEU A 141 3.50 -10.78 18.99
N ALA A 142 3.80 -9.51 19.24
CA ALA A 142 4.40 -9.04 20.49
C ALA A 142 3.40 -8.99 21.65
N GLY A 143 2.10 -9.14 21.39
CA GLY A 143 1.06 -9.09 22.41
C GLY A 143 0.72 -7.65 22.84
N ASP A 144 0.91 -6.66 21.95
CA ASP A 144 0.51 -5.28 22.24
C ASP A 144 -1.01 -5.20 22.43
N PRO A 145 -1.51 -4.60 23.53
CA PRO A 145 -2.93 -4.58 23.84
C PRO A 145 -3.77 -3.72 22.87
N THR A 146 -3.14 -2.81 22.14
CA THR A 146 -3.81 -1.93 21.16
C THR A 146 -4.01 -2.60 19.81
N ILE A 147 -3.34 -3.76 19.55
CA ILE A 147 -3.35 -4.44 18.25
C ILE A 147 -3.91 -5.86 18.40
N THR A 148 -5.04 -6.11 17.76
CA THR A 148 -5.76 -7.37 17.78
C THR A 148 -5.55 -8.17 16.49
N LEU A 149 -5.93 -9.46 16.49
CA LEU A 149 -6.03 -10.22 15.23
C LEU A 149 -7.03 -9.58 14.26
N ALA A 150 -8.10 -9.01 14.78
CA ALA A 150 -9.11 -8.33 13.98
C ALA A 150 -8.52 -7.10 13.25
N SER A 151 -7.65 -6.32 13.92
CA SER A 151 -6.93 -5.21 13.29
C SER A 151 -6.01 -5.69 12.15
N VAL A 152 -5.28 -6.81 12.35
CA VAL A 152 -4.48 -7.43 11.28
C VAL A 152 -5.35 -7.84 10.09
N VAL A 153 -6.51 -8.45 10.35
CA VAL A 153 -7.45 -8.88 9.30
C VAL A 153 -8.04 -7.67 8.57
N ALA A 154 -8.51 -6.66 9.28
CA ALA A 154 -9.14 -5.46 8.72
C ALA A 154 -8.18 -4.74 7.76
N LEU A 155 -6.95 -4.47 8.23
CA LEU A 155 -5.91 -3.83 7.40
C LEU A 155 -5.56 -4.69 6.18
N SER A 156 -5.33 -6.00 6.37
CA SER A 156 -4.97 -6.91 5.27
C SER A 156 -6.07 -7.01 4.22
N LEU A 157 -7.34 -7.05 4.62
CA LEU A 157 -8.47 -7.06 3.69
C LEU A 157 -8.61 -5.72 2.96
N GLY A 158 -8.46 -4.61 3.65
CA GLY A 158 -8.50 -3.28 3.04
C GLY A 158 -7.43 -3.13 1.95
N ILE A 159 -6.18 -3.49 2.27
CA ILE A 159 -5.07 -3.47 1.31
C ILE A 159 -5.33 -4.46 0.18
N ALA A 160 -5.82 -5.68 0.44
CA ALA A 160 -6.14 -6.62 -0.63
C ALA A 160 -7.18 -6.09 -1.61
N ILE A 161 -8.22 -5.42 -1.11
CA ILE A 161 -9.29 -4.85 -1.94
C ILE A 161 -8.75 -3.73 -2.84
N GLN A 162 -7.89 -2.85 -2.33
CA GLN A 162 -7.28 -1.79 -3.13
C GLN A 162 -6.22 -2.31 -4.12
N ASN A 163 -5.54 -3.40 -3.79
CA ASN A 163 -4.54 -4.03 -4.65
C ASN A 163 -5.15 -4.68 -5.91
N VAL A 164 -6.44 -5.04 -5.90
CA VAL A 164 -7.11 -5.51 -7.13
C VAL A 164 -7.10 -4.45 -8.23
N PRO A 165 -7.53 -3.20 -8.01
CA PRO A 165 -7.27 -2.12 -8.94
C PRO A 165 -5.82 -1.97 -9.37
N GLU A 166 -4.89 -1.99 -8.45
CA GLU A 166 -3.47 -1.74 -8.72
C GLU A 166 -2.86 -2.80 -9.62
N GLY A 167 -3.07 -4.08 -9.33
CA GLY A 167 -2.61 -5.17 -10.19
C GLY A 167 -3.15 -5.07 -11.62
N ALA A 168 -4.39 -4.60 -11.79
CA ALA A 168 -4.99 -4.35 -13.10
C ALA A 168 -4.37 -3.15 -13.84
N ILE A 169 -4.14 -2.05 -13.11
CA ILE A 169 -3.53 -0.81 -13.65
C ILE A 169 -2.13 -1.07 -14.19
N VAL A 170 -1.43 -2.06 -13.66
CA VAL A 170 -0.10 -2.48 -14.12
C VAL A 170 -0.16 -3.45 -15.29
N SER A 171 -0.85 -4.55 -15.10
CA SER A 171 -0.82 -5.66 -16.05
C SER A 171 -1.47 -5.30 -17.39
N LEU A 172 -2.54 -4.52 -17.40
CA LEU A 172 -3.27 -4.17 -18.62
C LEU A 172 -2.45 -3.26 -19.55
N PRO A 173 -1.82 -2.16 -19.10
CA PRO A 173 -0.94 -1.36 -19.95
C PRO A 173 0.27 -2.15 -20.46
N LEU A 174 0.87 -3.01 -19.66
CA LEU A 174 1.98 -3.84 -20.10
C LEU A 174 1.58 -4.75 -21.28
N ALA A 175 0.37 -5.32 -21.23
CA ALA A 175 -0.15 -6.15 -22.32
C ALA A 175 -0.51 -5.32 -23.56
N THR A 176 -1.09 -4.15 -23.40
CA THR A 176 -1.41 -3.26 -24.55
C THR A 176 -0.17 -2.67 -25.19
N ASN A 177 0.92 -2.52 -24.43
CA ASN A 177 2.23 -2.05 -24.92
C ASN A 177 3.15 -3.20 -25.45
N GLY A 178 2.55 -4.36 -25.74
CA GLY A 178 3.22 -5.43 -26.50
C GLY A 178 3.78 -6.61 -25.71
N LEU A 179 3.64 -6.65 -24.37
CA LEU A 179 3.90 -7.86 -23.62
C LEU A 179 2.80 -8.90 -23.87
N THR A 180 3.20 -10.18 -23.91
CA THR A 180 2.17 -11.24 -23.90
C THR A 180 1.42 -11.25 -22.59
N ARG A 181 0.13 -11.60 -22.59
CA ARG A 181 -0.71 -11.62 -21.38
C ARG A 181 -0.11 -12.40 -20.21
N PRO A 182 0.48 -13.62 -20.41
CA PRO A 182 1.14 -14.32 -19.30
C PRO A 182 2.33 -13.55 -18.72
N ARG A 183 3.10 -12.84 -19.55
CA ARG A 183 4.21 -12.02 -19.07
C ARG A 183 3.74 -10.78 -18.35
N ALA A 184 2.68 -10.12 -18.84
CA ALA A 184 2.07 -8.98 -18.18
C ALA A 184 1.45 -9.38 -16.83
N PHE A 185 0.76 -10.52 -16.76
CA PHE A 185 0.27 -11.11 -15.52
C PHE A 185 1.41 -11.38 -14.53
N LEU A 186 2.45 -12.07 -14.97
CA LEU A 186 3.61 -12.38 -14.11
C LEU A 186 4.28 -11.09 -13.60
N ALA A 187 4.45 -10.09 -14.45
CA ALA A 187 5.04 -8.81 -14.07
C ALA A 187 4.18 -8.10 -13.00
N GLY A 188 2.86 -7.99 -13.18
CA GLY A 188 1.96 -7.43 -12.19
C GLY A 188 1.97 -8.21 -10.87
N THR A 189 1.94 -9.54 -10.92
CA THR A 189 2.02 -10.39 -9.72
C THR A 189 3.35 -10.22 -8.98
N LEU A 190 4.48 -10.14 -9.68
CA LEU A 190 5.80 -9.96 -9.07
C LEU A 190 5.95 -8.60 -8.39
N CYS A 191 5.28 -7.56 -8.89
CA CYS A 191 5.24 -6.27 -8.19
C CYS A 191 4.61 -6.39 -6.82
N GLY A 192 3.50 -7.13 -6.69
CA GLY A 192 2.87 -7.38 -5.40
C GLY A 192 3.68 -8.25 -4.45
N ALA A 193 4.69 -9.00 -4.94
CA ALA A 193 5.56 -9.81 -4.07
C ALA A 193 6.45 -8.97 -3.13
N VAL A 194 6.56 -7.67 -3.36
CA VAL A 194 7.23 -6.73 -2.45
C VAL A 194 6.48 -6.60 -1.12
N GLU A 195 5.15 -6.74 -1.12
CA GLU A 195 4.32 -6.64 0.09
C GLU A 195 4.64 -7.74 1.12
N PRO A 196 4.53 -9.05 0.79
CA PRO A 196 4.89 -10.09 1.75
C PRO A 196 6.38 -10.03 2.13
N LEU A 197 7.26 -9.53 1.25
CA LEU A 197 8.66 -9.31 1.60
C LEU A 197 8.79 -8.20 2.65
N GLY A 198 8.16 -7.04 2.44
CA GLY A 198 8.13 -5.93 3.39
C GLY A 198 7.55 -6.35 4.74
N ALA A 199 6.42 -7.06 4.73
CA ALA A 199 5.79 -7.58 5.94
C ALA A 199 6.70 -8.59 6.68
N THR A 200 7.35 -9.50 5.95
CA THR A 200 8.29 -10.47 6.54
C THR A 200 9.49 -9.77 7.19
N ILE A 201 10.04 -8.73 6.56
CA ILE A 201 11.13 -7.94 7.14
C ILE A 201 10.69 -7.31 8.45
N MET A 202 9.51 -6.67 8.49
CA MET A 202 9.00 -6.03 9.72
C MET A 202 8.79 -7.05 10.84
N VAL A 203 8.26 -8.23 10.53
CA VAL A 203 8.12 -9.33 11.50
C VAL A 203 9.48 -9.86 11.95
N ALA A 204 10.44 -10.03 11.05
CA ALA A 204 11.77 -10.52 11.39
C ALA A 204 12.52 -9.58 12.36
N ILE A 205 12.24 -8.28 12.30
CA ILE A 205 12.83 -7.28 13.19
C ILE A 205 11.89 -6.90 14.36
N THR A 206 10.90 -7.75 14.71
CA THR A 206 9.93 -7.47 15.78
C THR A 206 10.59 -7.01 17.08
N GLY A 207 11.73 -7.60 17.47
CA GLY A 207 12.48 -7.17 18.65
C GLY A 207 12.94 -5.70 18.63
N LEU A 208 13.12 -5.10 17.45
CA LEU A 208 13.39 -3.67 17.26
C LEU A 208 12.10 -2.87 17.12
N VAL A 209 11.09 -3.45 16.47
CA VAL A 209 9.79 -2.80 16.22
C VAL A 209 9.02 -2.59 17.52
N THR A 210 8.94 -3.60 18.38
CA THR A 210 8.13 -3.54 19.61
C THR A 210 8.43 -2.35 20.51
N PRO A 211 9.70 -2.04 20.88
CA PRO A 211 9.99 -0.88 21.73
C PRO A 211 9.78 0.46 21.01
N LEU A 212 9.73 0.47 19.67
CA LEU A 212 9.53 1.64 18.84
C LEU A 212 8.16 1.64 18.14
N LEU A 213 7.24 0.79 18.59
CA LEU A 213 5.96 0.56 17.91
C LEU A 213 5.22 1.84 17.52
N PRO A 214 5.07 2.86 18.40
CA PRO A 214 4.41 4.12 18.04
C PRO A 214 5.09 4.83 16.85
N VAL A 215 6.42 4.83 16.84
CA VAL A 215 7.21 5.48 15.76
C VAL A 215 7.06 4.70 14.47
N VAL A 216 7.15 3.36 14.51
CA VAL A 216 7.18 2.50 13.32
C VAL A 216 5.79 2.39 12.68
N LEU A 217 4.71 2.36 13.48
CA LEU A 217 3.33 2.45 12.97
C LEU A 217 3.12 3.77 12.22
N ALA A 218 3.45 4.90 12.85
CA ALA A 218 3.32 6.20 12.23
C ALA A 218 4.24 6.38 11.00
N PHE A 219 5.43 5.74 11.02
CA PHE A 219 6.35 5.70 9.89
C PHE A 219 5.72 5.00 8.67
N ALA A 220 5.08 3.85 8.86
CA ALA A 220 4.35 3.17 7.79
C ALA A 220 3.19 4.04 7.25
N ALA A 221 2.45 4.73 8.15
CA ALA A 221 1.41 5.67 7.76
C ALA A 221 1.96 6.83 6.91
N GLY A 222 3.10 7.41 7.29
CA GLY A 222 3.75 8.48 6.54
C GLY A 222 4.22 8.02 5.16
N ALA A 223 4.80 6.82 5.08
CA ALA A 223 5.20 6.21 3.82
C ALA A 223 4.00 5.97 2.89
N MET A 224 2.87 5.45 3.40
CA MET A 224 1.63 5.30 2.62
C MET A 224 1.07 6.65 2.17
N MET A 225 1.07 7.68 3.03
CA MET A 225 0.59 9.01 2.67
C MET A 225 1.46 9.69 1.60
N TYR A 226 2.77 9.40 1.54
CA TYR A 226 3.63 9.83 0.45
C TYR A 226 3.09 9.30 -0.89
N VAL A 227 2.88 8.00 -0.99
CA VAL A 227 2.34 7.35 -2.21
C VAL A 227 0.98 7.96 -2.61
N VAL A 228 0.10 8.17 -1.65
CA VAL A 228 -1.22 8.76 -1.91
C VAL A 228 -1.11 10.16 -2.50
N THR A 229 -0.24 11.00 -1.93
CA THR A 229 -0.14 12.41 -2.31
C THR A 229 0.72 12.65 -3.54
N GLU A 230 1.77 11.87 -3.73
CA GLU A 230 2.70 12.00 -4.87
C GLU A 230 2.18 11.29 -6.13
N GLU A 231 1.49 10.16 -5.97
CA GLU A 231 1.14 9.36 -7.13
C GLU A 231 -0.36 9.18 -7.33
N LEU A 232 -1.08 8.59 -6.36
CA LEU A 232 -2.46 8.20 -6.59
C LEU A 232 -3.39 9.39 -6.85
N ILE A 233 -3.34 10.41 -6.00
CA ILE A 233 -4.18 11.60 -6.17
C ILE A 233 -3.83 12.37 -7.44
N PRO A 234 -2.55 12.71 -7.75
CA PRO A 234 -2.20 13.36 -8.99
C PRO A 234 -2.64 12.61 -10.24
N GLN A 235 -2.49 11.28 -10.27
CA GLN A 235 -2.95 10.46 -11.40
C GLN A 235 -4.47 10.53 -11.60
N THR A 236 -5.28 10.67 -10.54
CA THR A 236 -6.73 10.88 -10.68
C THR A 236 -7.09 12.21 -11.35
N GLN A 237 -6.21 13.21 -11.29
CA GLN A 237 -6.43 14.55 -11.83
C GLN A 237 -5.86 14.74 -13.24
N GLN A 238 -5.08 13.80 -13.77
CA GLN A 238 -4.53 13.88 -15.13
C GLN A 238 -5.62 13.93 -16.21
N GLY A 239 -5.31 14.52 -17.36
CA GLY A 239 -6.18 14.59 -18.51
C GLY A 239 -7.45 15.43 -18.29
N ARG A 240 -8.61 14.99 -18.81
CA ARG A 240 -9.86 15.75 -18.70
C ARG A 240 -10.39 15.76 -17.26
N HIS A 241 -10.69 16.95 -16.74
CA HIS A 241 -11.26 17.11 -15.40
C HIS A 241 -12.56 16.31 -15.23
N THR A 242 -12.64 15.53 -14.17
CA THR A 242 -13.84 14.79 -13.73
C THR A 242 -13.80 14.63 -12.20
N ASN A 243 -14.97 14.52 -11.57
CA ASN A 243 -15.07 14.28 -10.12
C ASN A 243 -14.99 12.78 -9.76
N ILE A 244 -14.78 11.91 -10.75
CA ILE A 244 -14.81 10.45 -10.55
C ILE A 244 -13.72 9.98 -9.59
N GLY A 245 -12.49 10.52 -9.71
CA GLY A 245 -11.41 10.21 -8.76
C GLY A 245 -11.76 10.60 -7.32
N THR A 246 -12.30 11.81 -7.14
CA THR A 246 -12.75 12.29 -5.81
C THR A 246 -13.86 11.42 -5.21
N ILE A 247 -14.82 11.00 -6.05
CA ILE A 247 -15.86 10.06 -5.64
C ILE A 247 -15.26 8.71 -5.26
N GLY A 248 -14.29 8.22 -6.03
CA GLY A 248 -13.51 7.03 -5.70
C GLY A 248 -12.86 7.13 -4.31
N VAL A 249 -12.15 8.24 -4.02
CA VAL A 249 -11.54 8.50 -2.71
C VAL A 249 -12.58 8.39 -1.58
N ALA A 250 -13.74 9.02 -1.75
CA ALA A 250 -14.79 8.97 -0.73
C ALA A 250 -15.29 7.54 -0.47
N PHE A 251 -15.52 6.76 -1.51
CA PHE A 251 -15.95 5.36 -1.37
C PHE A 251 -14.88 4.47 -0.74
N GLY A 252 -13.62 4.57 -1.18
CA GLY A 252 -12.52 3.81 -0.62
C GLY A 252 -12.29 4.14 0.86
N PHE A 253 -12.31 5.43 1.20
CA PHE A 253 -12.19 5.89 2.57
C PHE A 253 -13.29 5.33 3.48
N VAL A 254 -14.55 5.42 3.05
CA VAL A 254 -15.68 4.90 3.84
C VAL A 254 -15.60 3.39 3.98
N LEU A 255 -15.25 2.67 2.92
CA LEU A 255 -15.09 1.21 2.99
C LEU A 255 -14.06 0.83 4.06
N MET A 256 -12.87 1.40 4.00
CA MET A 256 -11.79 1.07 4.93
C MET A 256 -12.12 1.49 6.35
N MET A 257 -12.66 2.70 6.54
CA MET A 257 -13.15 3.16 7.84
C MET A 257 -14.15 2.16 8.46
N VAL A 258 -15.09 1.63 7.64
CA VAL A 258 -16.05 0.63 8.11
C VAL A 258 -15.36 -0.67 8.47
N LEU A 259 -14.40 -1.13 7.67
CA LEU A 259 -13.64 -2.36 7.98
C LEU A 259 -12.88 -2.22 9.31
N ASP A 260 -12.18 -1.11 9.52
CA ASP A 260 -11.44 -0.87 10.76
C ASP A 260 -12.39 -0.77 11.98
N VAL A 261 -13.47 0.02 11.89
CA VAL A 261 -14.36 0.25 13.03
C VAL A 261 -15.27 -0.94 13.32
N ALA A 262 -15.66 -1.72 12.29
CA ALA A 262 -16.56 -2.86 12.46
C ALA A 262 -15.84 -4.18 12.80
N LEU A 263 -14.59 -4.33 12.39
CA LEU A 263 -13.78 -5.53 12.63
C LEU A 263 -12.68 -5.29 13.66
N GLY A 264 -12.09 -4.10 13.71
CA GLY A 264 -11.02 -3.72 14.64
C GLY A 264 -11.57 -3.31 15.96
#